data_657a097f7317dfe96138ce04ff83f322
#
_entry.id   657a097f7317dfe96138ce04ff83f322
#
_cell.length_a   1.000
_cell.length_b   1.000
_cell.length_c   1.000
_cell.angle_alpha   90.00
_cell.angle_beta   90.00
_cell.angle_gamma   90.00
#
_symmetry.space_group_name_H-M   'P 1'
#
loop_
_entity.id
_entity.type
_entity.pdbx_description
1 polymer ?
#
loop_
_entity_poly.entity_id
_entity_poly.type
_entity_poly.pdbx_seq_one_letter_code
_entity_poly.pdbx_strand_id
1 'polypeptide(L)'
;MLYSLDPYTEYYPEDDQSELEQMLKNSYGGIGSVITWNPKLKRSMISEPYENMPAADVGLKAGDILMEIDGKDLAGKNNQEVSEMLRGQVGTSFKLKVQRPGTEKPLDFDIVRRSIQLPFIPYYTVLDNNIGYINLSTFSGNPSKEFKQAFLDLKKRGMTSLVIDLRNNGGGLLDESIEIANFFLPRGKTLVTTKGKIKQASNTYKTLREPLDLEIPLAVLVNGGTASSSEILAGSLQDLDRAVIIGNRTFGKGLVQTTRPLPYGGTMKLTTSKYYIPSGRCVQAIDYKHRNEDGSVGRIPDSLTTMFHTAAGREVRDGGGVTPDIAVKQEKLPNILFLSLIHI
;
A
#
# COMPACT_ATOMS: atom_id res chain seq x y z
N MET A 1 10.11 -17.47 -17.52
CA MET A 1 9.28 -16.94 -18.61
C MET A 1 8.47 -15.71 -18.20
N LEU A 2 7.62 -15.73 -17.17
CA LEU A 2 6.79 -14.56 -16.79
C LEU A 2 7.62 -13.34 -16.39
N TYR A 3 8.68 -13.52 -15.64
CA TYR A 3 9.63 -12.47 -15.26
C TYR A 3 10.26 -11.70 -16.43
N SER A 4 10.28 -12.29 -17.62
CA SER A 4 10.78 -11.59 -18.81
C SER A 4 9.79 -10.60 -19.41
N LEU A 5 8.52 -10.65 -18.97
CA LEU A 5 7.49 -9.71 -19.42
C LEU A 5 7.56 -8.42 -18.59
N ASP A 6 7.36 -8.54 -17.30
CA ASP A 6 7.45 -7.49 -16.28
C ASP A 6 7.41 -8.13 -14.87
N PRO A 7 7.75 -7.41 -13.79
CA PRO A 7 7.78 -7.98 -12.44
C PRO A 7 6.41 -8.15 -11.78
N TYR A 8 5.32 -7.72 -12.43
CA TYR A 8 3.96 -7.76 -11.87
C TYR A 8 3.09 -8.84 -12.53
N THR A 9 3.59 -9.48 -13.60
CA THR A 9 2.90 -10.61 -14.26
C THR A 9 3.21 -11.88 -13.47
N GLU A 10 2.18 -12.47 -12.86
CA GLU A 10 2.28 -13.60 -11.95
C GLU A 10 1.22 -14.65 -12.25
N TYR A 11 1.53 -15.90 -11.92
CA TYR A 11 0.62 -17.03 -11.98
C TYR A 11 0.34 -17.54 -10.58
N TYR A 12 -0.93 -17.69 -10.25
CA TYR A 12 -1.43 -18.27 -9.00
C TYR A 12 -2.03 -19.64 -9.30
N PRO A 13 -1.47 -20.73 -8.77
CA PRO A 13 -2.02 -22.06 -8.95
C PRO A 13 -3.35 -22.23 -8.19
N GLU A 14 -4.12 -23.26 -8.51
CA GLU A 14 -5.42 -23.54 -7.90
C GLU A 14 -5.34 -23.71 -6.38
N ASP A 15 -4.29 -24.37 -5.91
CA ASP A 15 -4.07 -24.72 -4.52
C ASP A 15 -3.41 -23.61 -3.69
N ASP A 16 -2.94 -22.53 -4.33
CA ASP A 16 -2.36 -21.38 -3.63
C ASP A 16 -2.73 -20.04 -4.26
N GLN A 17 -3.89 -19.52 -3.91
CA GLN A 17 -4.36 -18.18 -4.29
C GLN A 17 -4.33 -17.18 -3.12
N SER A 18 -3.64 -17.51 -2.04
CA SER A 18 -3.62 -16.72 -0.80
C SER A 18 -3.13 -15.27 -1.01
N GLU A 19 -2.09 -15.07 -1.82
CA GLU A 19 -1.59 -13.73 -2.15
C GLU A 19 -2.58 -12.91 -2.99
N LEU A 20 -3.24 -13.57 -3.95
CA LEU A 20 -4.28 -12.93 -4.77
C LEU A 20 -5.47 -12.52 -3.91
N GLU A 21 -5.92 -13.38 -3.00
CA GLU A 21 -6.99 -13.07 -2.06
C GLU A 21 -6.63 -11.94 -1.11
N GLN A 22 -5.40 -11.93 -0.60
CA GLN A 22 -4.90 -10.83 0.23
C GLN A 22 -4.94 -9.52 -0.54
N MET A 23 -4.45 -9.49 -1.78
CA MET A 23 -4.45 -8.29 -2.63
C MET A 23 -5.87 -7.78 -2.89
N LEU A 24 -6.85 -8.68 -3.07
CA LEU A 24 -8.24 -8.30 -3.37
C LEU A 24 -9.03 -7.93 -2.12
N LYS A 25 -8.86 -8.67 -1.01
CA LYS A 25 -9.69 -8.57 0.20
C LYS A 25 -9.03 -7.78 1.35
N ASN A 26 -7.73 -7.47 1.26
CA ASN A 26 -6.91 -6.95 2.37
C ASN A 26 -6.93 -7.86 3.60
N SER A 27 -6.98 -9.18 3.38
CA SER A 27 -6.97 -10.18 4.44
C SER A 27 -5.99 -11.30 4.09
N TYR A 28 -5.36 -11.88 5.11
CA TYR A 28 -4.44 -13.00 4.94
C TYR A 28 -4.58 -14.00 6.07
N GLY A 29 -4.26 -15.26 5.79
CA GLY A 29 -4.14 -16.28 6.85
C GLY A 29 -2.84 -16.10 7.61
N GLY A 30 -2.91 -15.89 8.93
CA GLY A 30 -1.72 -15.61 9.72
C GLY A 30 -2.00 -15.49 11.21
N ILE A 31 -1.06 -14.84 11.93
CA ILE A 31 -1.10 -14.70 13.40
C ILE A 31 -1.55 -13.29 13.87
N GLY A 32 -1.59 -12.29 12.98
CA GLY A 32 -1.96 -10.92 13.35
C GLY A 32 -0.93 -10.25 14.25
N SER A 33 0.26 -10.03 13.73
CA SER A 33 1.34 -9.33 14.43
C SER A 33 2.26 -8.60 13.46
N VAL A 34 2.78 -7.47 13.90
CA VAL A 34 3.94 -6.82 13.26
C VAL A 34 5.21 -7.49 13.74
N ILE A 35 6.12 -7.79 12.83
CA ILE A 35 7.46 -8.29 13.15
C ILE A 35 8.52 -7.31 12.67
N THR A 36 9.62 -7.21 13.41
CA THR A 36 10.76 -6.33 13.07
C THR A 36 12.05 -7.11 13.12
N TRP A 37 12.92 -6.87 12.13
CA TRP A 37 14.25 -7.46 12.09
C TRP A 37 15.19 -6.79 13.10
N ASN A 38 15.85 -7.60 13.91
CA ASN A 38 16.92 -7.14 14.81
C ASN A 38 18.30 -7.51 14.22
N PRO A 39 19.07 -6.55 13.70
CA PRO A 39 20.34 -6.82 13.03
C PRO A 39 21.43 -7.34 13.97
N LYS A 40 21.36 -7.03 15.28
CA LYS A 40 22.32 -7.53 16.27
C LYS A 40 22.10 -9.01 16.59
N LEU A 41 20.83 -9.40 16.72
CA LEU A 41 20.45 -10.78 17.02
C LEU A 41 20.36 -11.64 15.75
N LYS A 42 20.34 -11.02 14.57
CA LYS A 42 20.07 -11.65 13.27
C LYS A 42 18.79 -12.50 13.30
N ARG A 43 17.74 -11.96 13.92
CA ARG A 43 16.42 -12.59 14.08
C ARG A 43 15.32 -11.54 14.01
N SER A 44 14.15 -11.98 13.58
CA SER A 44 12.92 -11.19 13.70
C SER A 44 12.36 -11.32 15.11
N MET A 45 11.65 -10.29 15.54
CA MET A 45 10.97 -10.23 16.84
C MET A 45 9.58 -9.65 16.67
N ILE A 46 8.68 -10.01 17.55
CA ILE A 46 7.34 -9.41 17.64
C ILE A 46 7.50 -7.95 18.03
N SER A 47 7.00 -7.03 17.22
CA SER A 47 6.90 -5.60 17.57
C SER A 47 5.57 -5.29 18.20
N GLU A 48 4.49 -5.83 17.63
CA GLU A 48 3.13 -5.55 18.06
C GLU A 48 2.22 -6.72 17.72
N PRO A 49 1.72 -7.48 18.70
CA PRO A 49 0.62 -8.42 18.49
C PRO A 49 -0.69 -7.64 18.46
N TYR A 50 -1.49 -7.81 17.40
CA TYR A 50 -2.79 -7.15 17.28
C TYR A 50 -3.80 -7.74 18.26
N GLU A 51 -4.57 -6.89 18.92
CA GLU A 51 -5.63 -7.30 19.83
C GLU A 51 -6.66 -8.21 19.14
N ASN A 52 -7.15 -9.22 19.87
CA ASN A 52 -8.12 -10.22 19.39
C ASN A 52 -7.64 -11.04 18.18
N MET A 53 -6.33 -11.14 17.97
CA MET A 53 -5.70 -11.94 16.93
C MET A 53 -4.89 -13.09 17.52
N PRO A 54 -4.60 -14.16 16.75
CA PRO A 54 -3.95 -15.37 17.27
C PRO A 54 -2.68 -15.12 18.09
N ALA A 55 -1.84 -14.18 17.67
CA ALA A 55 -0.61 -13.84 18.40
C ALA A 55 -0.91 -13.33 19.83
N ALA A 56 -1.87 -12.42 19.96
CA ALA A 56 -2.28 -11.88 21.24
C ALA A 56 -2.98 -12.94 22.11
N ASP A 57 -3.87 -13.74 21.51
CA ASP A 57 -4.65 -14.75 22.20
C ASP A 57 -3.78 -15.84 22.85
N VAL A 58 -2.68 -16.24 22.21
CA VAL A 58 -1.72 -17.19 22.80
C VAL A 58 -0.74 -16.52 23.78
N GLY A 59 -0.78 -15.21 23.94
CA GLY A 59 0.05 -14.45 24.89
C GLY A 59 1.45 -14.09 24.35
N LEU A 60 1.63 -13.99 23.05
CA LEU A 60 2.84 -13.36 22.47
C LEU A 60 2.87 -11.89 22.87
N LYS A 61 4.08 -11.35 23.09
CA LYS A 61 4.30 -9.98 23.54
C LYS A 61 5.30 -9.25 22.65
N ALA A 62 5.19 -7.94 22.61
CA ALA A 62 6.24 -7.11 22.02
C ALA A 62 7.59 -7.42 22.67
N GLY A 63 8.62 -7.59 21.83
CA GLY A 63 9.96 -7.97 22.27
C GLY A 63 10.24 -9.49 22.22
N ASP A 64 9.26 -10.37 22.01
CA ASP A 64 9.49 -11.80 21.81
C ASP A 64 10.32 -12.05 20.56
N ILE A 65 11.49 -12.68 20.73
CA ILE A 65 12.44 -12.99 19.66
C ILE A 65 12.04 -14.33 19.05
N LEU A 66 11.79 -14.36 17.75
CA LEU A 66 11.37 -15.56 17.02
C LEU A 66 12.54 -16.52 16.82
N MET A 67 12.45 -17.71 17.39
CA MET A 67 13.51 -18.70 17.39
C MET A 67 13.31 -19.79 16.34
N GLU A 68 12.15 -20.45 16.37
CA GLU A 68 11.83 -21.59 15.51
C GLU A 68 10.34 -21.62 15.14
N ILE A 69 10.04 -22.06 13.92
CA ILE A 69 8.68 -22.43 13.47
C ILE A 69 8.72 -23.92 13.07
N ASP A 70 7.91 -24.76 13.72
CA ASP A 70 7.86 -26.22 13.51
C ASP A 70 9.25 -26.86 13.53
N GLY A 71 10.11 -26.44 14.48
CA GLY A 71 11.48 -26.92 14.63
C GLY A 71 12.48 -26.36 13.61
N LYS A 72 12.07 -25.52 12.68
CA LYS A 72 12.96 -24.84 11.71
C LYS A 72 13.50 -23.55 12.32
N ASP A 73 14.83 -23.45 12.46
CA ASP A 73 15.48 -22.26 12.99
C ASP A 73 15.27 -21.03 12.07
N LEU A 74 15.03 -19.89 12.71
CA LEU A 74 14.81 -18.60 12.04
C LEU A 74 16.04 -17.68 12.04
N ALA A 75 17.19 -18.16 12.51
CA ALA A 75 18.44 -17.39 12.51
C ALA A 75 18.83 -16.99 11.09
N GLY A 76 19.14 -15.71 10.89
CA GLY A 76 19.58 -15.17 9.60
C GLY A 76 18.49 -14.99 8.55
N LYS A 77 17.26 -15.45 8.80
CA LYS A 77 16.11 -15.22 7.89
C LYS A 77 15.62 -13.79 8.05
N ASN A 78 15.44 -13.10 6.93
CA ASN A 78 14.91 -11.75 6.94
C ASN A 78 13.40 -11.72 7.30
N ASN A 79 12.85 -10.51 7.52
CA ASN A 79 11.44 -10.35 7.92
C ASN A 79 10.45 -10.92 6.90
N GLN A 80 10.76 -10.87 5.61
CA GLN A 80 9.88 -11.40 4.58
C GLN A 80 9.81 -12.92 4.66
N GLU A 81 10.96 -13.61 4.73
CA GLU A 81 11.02 -15.07 4.87
C GLU A 81 10.28 -15.57 6.14
N VAL A 82 10.48 -14.85 7.25
CA VAL A 82 9.79 -15.18 8.51
C VAL A 82 8.29 -14.93 8.40
N SER A 83 7.88 -13.82 7.76
CA SER A 83 6.48 -13.49 7.54
C SER A 83 5.77 -14.55 6.67
N GLU A 84 6.43 -15.04 5.61
CA GLU A 84 5.91 -16.12 4.76
C GLU A 84 5.71 -17.42 5.56
N MET A 85 6.63 -17.76 6.46
CA MET A 85 6.48 -18.94 7.33
C MET A 85 5.37 -18.78 8.38
N LEU A 86 5.12 -17.57 8.89
CA LEU A 86 4.03 -17.28 9.84
C LEU A 86 2.66 -17.28 9.16
N ARG A 87 2.60 -16.92 7.87
CA ARG A 87 1.39 -16.97 7.04
C ARG A 87 1.08 -18.40 6.60
N GLY A 88 -0.12 -18.59 6.07
CA GLY A 88 -0.57 -19.85 5.50
C GLY A 88 -2.09 -19.98 5.51
N GLN A 89 -2.58 -21.14 5.15
CA GLN A 89 -4.01 -21.41 5.07
C GLN A 89 -4.70 -21.24 6.43
N VAL A 90 -5.83 -20.55 6.44
CA VAL A 90 -6.67 -20.36 7.64
C VAL A 90 -7.08 -21.71 8.22
N GLY A 91 -6.98 -21.82 9.55
CA GLY A 91 -7.28 -23.05 10.30
C GLY A 91 -6.10 -24.02 10.45
N THR A 92 -4.97 -23.80 9.75
CA THR A 92 -3.76 -24.59 9.97
C THR A 92 -3.05 -24.15 11.25
N SER A 93 -2.40 -25.08 11.94
CA SER A 93 -1.65 -24.81 13.17
C SER A 93 -0.16 -25.03 12.95
N PHE A 94 0.65 -24.38 13.77
CA PHE A 94 2.10 -24.58 13.84
C PHE A 94 2.62 -24.27 15.25
N LYS A 95 3.83 -24.76 15.56
CA LYS A 95 4.53 -24.46 16.81
C LYS A 95 5.50 -23.32 16.62
N LEU A 96 5.38 -22.29 17.45
CA LEU A 96 6.30 -21.15 17.47
C LEU A 96 7.10 -21.18 18.77
N LYS A 97 8.43 -21.21 18.66
CA LYS A 97 9.34 -21.04 19.79
C LYS A 97 9.86 -19.63 19.80
N VAL A 98 9.81 -18.95 20.95
CA VAL A 98 10.32 -17.59 21.13
C VAL A 98 11.24 -17.50 22.36
N GLN A 99 12.21 -16.61 22.32
CA GLN A 99 12.95 -16.18 23.49
C GLN A 99 12.38 -14.82 23.95
N ARG A 100 11.77 -14.82 25.13
CA ARG A 100 11.28 -13.60 25.76
C ARG A 100 12.37 -12.97 26.59
N PRO A 101 12.68 -11.67 26.44
CA PRO A 101 13.60 -10.97 27.33
C PRO A 101 13.18 -11.14 28.81
N GLY A 102 14.13 -11.49 29.66
CA GLY A 102 13.88 -11.74 31.09
C GLY A 102 13.42 -13.16 31.45
N THR A 103 13.25 -14.08 30.49
CA THR A 103 13.02 -15.50 30.77
C THR A 103 14.29 -16.30 30.56
N GLU A 104 14.56 -17.27 31.45
CA GLU A 104 15.73 -18.16 31.34
C GLU A 104 15.61 -19.14 30.17
N LYS A 105 14.38 -19.61 29.90
CA LYS A 105 14.10 -20.61 28.88
C LYS A 105 13.21 -20.05 27.78
N PRO A 106 13.40 -20.52 26.54
CA PRO A 106 12.45 -20.24 25.45
C PRO A 106 11.04 -20.71 25.82
N LEU A 107 10.05 -20.03 25.22
CA LEU A 107 8.62 -20.34 25.37
C LEU A 107 8.11 -20.96 24.08
N ASP A 108 7.26 -21.96 24.19
CA ASP A 108 6.60 -22.62 23.05
C ASP A 108 5.12 -22.21 23.02
N PHE A 109 4.64 -21.90 21.81
CA PHE A 109 3.25 -21.53 21.55
C PHE A 109 2.70 -22.37 20.41
N ASP A 110 1.52 -22.98 20.62
CA ASP A 110 0.73 -23.59 19.55
C ASP A 110 -0.23 -22.52 18.98
N ILE A 111 -0.06 -22.18 17.71
CA ILE A 111 -0.80 -21.10 17.08
C ILE A 111 -1.63 -21.63 15.92
N VAL A 112 -2.93 -21.29 15.90
CA VAL A 112 -3.83 -21.55 14.78
C VAL A 112 -3.95 -20.30 13.94
N ARG A 113 -3.64 -20.38 12.65
CA ARG A 113 -3.80 -19.26 11.71
C ARG A 113 -5.27 -18.91 11.55
N ARG A 114 -5.57 -17.62 11.63
CA ARG A 114 -6.90 -17.08 11.31
C ARG A 114 -6.82 -16.10 10.15
N SER A 115 -7.97 -15.78 9.56
CA SER A 115 -8.08 -14.67 8.63
C SER A 115 -7.84 -13.35 9.38
N ILE A 116 -6.79 -12.66 9.01
CA ILE A 116 -6.40 -11.37 9.57
C ILE A 116 -6.88 -10.29 8.61
N GLN A 117 -7.87 -9.52 9.02
CA GLN A 117 -8.36 -8.36 8.27
C GLN A 117 -7.64 -7.12 8.78
N LEU A 118 -6.91 -6.46 7.89
CA LEU A 118 -6.26 -5.18 8.23
C LEU A 118 -7.26 -4.03 8.05
N PRO A 119 -7.26 -3.02 8.94
CA PRO A 119 -8.12 -1.86 8.78
C PRO A 119 -7.70 -1.05 7.54
N PHE A 120 -8.67 -0.59 6.76
CA PHE A 120 -8.39 0.30 5.62
C PHE A 120 -8.05 1.70 6.09
N ILE A 121 -8.66 2.12 7.18
CA ILE A 121 -8.42 3.40 7.87
C ILE A 121 -7.88 3.10 9.29
N PRO A 122 -6.58 2.83 9.46
CA PRO A 122 -6.02 2.50 10.78
C PRO A 122 -6.21 3.62 11.80
N TYR A 123 -6.25 4.86 11.33
CA TYR A 123 -6.38 6.01 12.20
C TYR A 123 -7.03 7.19 11.49
N TYR A 124 -7.96 7.88 12.18
CA TYR A 124 -8.46 9.18 11.76
C TYR A 124 -8.80 10.04 12.99
N THR A 125 -8.63 11.35 12.90
CA THR A 125 -8.90 12.29 13.98
C THR A 125 -9.08 13.71 13.47
N VAL A 126 -9.57 14.59 14.36
CA VAL A 126 -9.45 16.04 14.19
C VAL A 126 -8.19 16.49 14.93
N LEU A 127 -7.23 17.05 14.20
CA LEU A 127 -6.03 17.68 14.73
C LEU A 127 -6.34 19.13 15.17
N ASP A 128 -5.33 19.83 15.71
CA ASP A 128 -5.42 21.25 16.01
C ASP A 128 -5.86 22.06 14.78
N ASN A 129 -6.47 23.22 15.02
CA ASN A 129 -7.03 24.10 14.00
C ASN A 129 -8.14 23.44 13.14
N ASN A 130 -8.87 22.49 13.70
CA ASN A 130 -9.96 21.76 13.04
C ASN A 130 -9.55 21.07 11.72
N ILE A 131 -8.32 20.58 11.64
CA ILE A 131 -7.82 19.82 10.51
C ILE A 131 -8.23 18.36 10.68
N GLY A 132 -9.09 17.84 9.81
CA GLY A 132 -9.37 16.41 9.72
C GLY A 132 -8.14 15.67 9.17
N TYR A 133 -7.82 14.52 9.74
CA TYR A 133 -6.76 13.63 9.27
C TYR A 133 -7.32 12.24 9.08
N ILE A 134 -7.06 11.64 7.92
CA ILE A 134 -7.43 10.25 7.61
C ILE A 134 -6.18 9.53 7.06
N ASN A 135 -5.73 8.48 7.75
CA ASN A 135 -4.73 7.56 7.23
C ASN A 135 -5.42 6.47 6.41
N LEU A 136 -5.18 6.43 5.11
CA LEU A 136 -5.70 5.41 4.19
C LEU A 136 -4.56 4.45 3.84
N SER A 137 -4.61 3.23 4.37
CA SER A 137 -3.50 2.27 4.30
C SER A 137 -3.46 1.47 3.00
N THR A 138 -4.60 1.28 2.33
CA THR A 138 -4.72 0.47 1.10
C THR A 138 -5.98 0.81 0.31
N PHE A 139 -5.96 0.45 -0.98
CA PHE A 139 -7.15 0.44 -1.84
C PHE A 139 -7.68 -0.97 -2.12
N SER A 140 -7.18 -1.99 -1.43
CA SER A 140 -7.75 -3.35 -1.48
C SER A 140 -9.05 -3.43 -0.69
N GLY A 141 -9.95 -4.35 -1.05
CA GLY A 141 -11.23 -4.49 -0.38
C GLY A 141 -12.21 -3.36 -0.69
N ASN A 142 -12.73 -2.68 0.32
CA ASN A 142 -13.81 -1.68 0.19
C ASN A 142 -13.56 -0.42 1.04
N PRO A 143 -12.38 0.22 0.92
CA PRO A 143 -11.97 1.35 1.76
C PRO A 143 -12.81 2.61 1.55
N SER A 144 -13.42 2.82 0.39
CA SER A 144 -14.23 4.01 0.12
C SER A 144 -15.42 4.16 1.08
N LYS A 145 -16.00 3.04 1.51
CA LYS A 145 -17.08 3.01 2.50
C LYS A 145 -16.62 3.50 3.87
N GLU A 146 -15.49 2.96 4.37
CA GLU A 146 -14.93 3.38 5.65
C GLU A 146 -14.43 4.83 5.60
N PHE A 147 -13.80 5.20 4.48
CA PHE A 147 -13.35 6.58 4.25
C PHE A 147 -14.53 7.58 4.33
N LYS A 148 -15.65 7.25 3.67
CA LYS A 148 -16.87 8.08 3.74
C LYS A 148 -17.36 8.21 5.18
N GLN A 149 -17.38 7.12 5.95
CA GLN A 149 -17.80 7.14 7.36
C GLN A 149 -16.87 8.02 8.20
N ALA A 150 -15.56 7.85 8.07
CA ALA A 150 -14.56 8.67 8.76
C ALA A 150 -14.70 10.16 8.38
N PHE A 151 -14.85 10.47 7.10
CA PHE A 151 -15.08 11.83 6.62
C PHE A 151 -16.31 12.48 7.24
N LEU A 152 -17.44 11.79 7.24
CA LEU A 152 -18.69 12.31 7.81
C LEU A 152 -18.62 12.48 9.33
N ASP A 153 -17.91 11.60 10.03
CA ASP A 153 -17.66 11.75 11.48
C ASP A 153 -16.78 12.98 11.75
N LEU A 154 -15.69 13.16 11.01
CA LEU A 154 -14.84 14.34 11.15
C LEU A 154 -15.60 15.65 10.87
N LYS A 155 -16.49 15.66 9.87
CA LYS A 155 -17.38 16.83 9.59
C LYS A 155 -18.28 17.13 10.79
N LYS A 156 -18.88 16.11 11.42
CA LYS A 156 -19.69 16.29 12.65
C LYS A 156 -18.87 16.82 13.82
N ARG A 157 -17.58 16.47 13.88
CA ARG A 157 -16.63 16.94 14.88
C ARG A 157 -16.03 18.32 14.57
N GLY A 158 -16.52 18.98 13.51
CA GLY A 158 -16.17 20.36 13.18
C GLY A 158 -14.92 20.55 12.33
N MET A 159 -14.47 19.53 11.58
CA MET A 159 -13.34 19.74 10.67
C MET A 159 -13.66 20.77 9.60
N THR A 160 -12.69 21.62 9.28
CA THR A 160 -12.77 22.68 8.25
C THR A 160 -11.83 22.44 7.07
N SER A 161 -10.86 21.56 7.20
CA SER A 161 -9.92 21.12 6.16
C SER A 161 -9.56 19.67 6.36
N LEU A 162 -9.07 18.96 5.32
CA LEU A 162 -8.78 17.54 5.38
C LEU A 162 -7.38 17.22 4.87
N VAL A 163 -6.67 16.39 5.60
CA VAL A 163 -5.43 15.74 5.20
C VAL A 163 -5.71 14.25 4.96
N ILE A 164 -5.43 13.76 3.76
CA ILE A 164 -5.44 12.34 3.41
C ILE A 164 -4.00 11.83 3.42
N ASP A 165 -3.68 10.88 4.26
CA ASP A 165 -2.33 10.30 4.31
C ASP A 165 -2.28 8.99 3.50
N LEU A 166 -1.53 9.04 2.39
CA LEU A 166 -1.25 7.92 1.50
C LEU A 166 0.20 7.43 1.61
N ARG A 167 0.94 7.88 2.60
CA ARG A 167 2.33 7.42 2.80
C ARG A 167 2.33 5.92 3.06
N ASN A 168 3.22 5.19 2.36
CA ASN A 168 3.35 3.73 2.38
C ASN A 168 2.11 2.96 1.88
N ASN A 169 1.15 3.62 1.23
CA ASN A 169 0.02 2.97 0.60
C ASN A 169 0.40 2.50 -0.81
N GLY A 170 0.60 1.20 -0.99
CA GLY A 170 1.00 0.57 -2.26
C GLY A 170 -0.09 0.53 -3.34
N GLY A 171 -1.29 1.03 -3.05
CA GLY A 171 -2.44 1.02 -3.96
C GLY A 171 -3.44 -0.08 -3.65
N GLY A 172 -3.99 -0.69 -4.69
CA GLY A 172 -5.05 -1.70 -4.65
C GLY A 172 -6.01 -1.56 -5.84
N LEU A 173 -7.31 -1.64 -5.60
CA LEU A 173 -8.33 -1.59 -6.62
C LEU A 173 -8.46 -0.17 -7.21
N LEU A 174 -8.48 -0.09 -8.53
CA LEU A 174 -8.64 1.16 -9.26
C LEU A 174 -9.98 1.84 -8.91
N ASP A 175 -11.06 1.06 -8.88
CA ASP A 175 -12.41 1.56 -8.66
C ASP A 175 -12.54 2.24 -7.28
N GLU A 176 -11.85 1.77 -6.27
CA GLU A 176 -11.84 2.36 -4.94
C GLU A 176 -11.17 3.75 -4.92
N SER A 177 -10.09 3.93 -5.69
CA SER A 177 -9.47 5.25 -5.83
C SER A 177 -10.38 6.25 -6.56
N ILE A 178 -11.15 5.77 -7.55
CA ILE A 178 -12.16 6.56 -8.25
C ILE A 178 -13.31 6.95 -7.32
N GLU A 179 -13.79 6.00 -6.49
CA GLU A 179 -14.87 6.27 -5.54
C GLU A 179 -14.45 7.33 -4.50
N ILE A 180 -13.21 7.27 -3.99
CA ILE A 180 -12.74 8.30 -3.05
C ILE A 180 -12.56 9.64 -3.76
N ALA A 181 -12.07 9.67 -5.00
CA ALA A 181 -11.97 10.90 -5.78
C ALA A 181 -13.36 11.53 -6.06
N ASN A 182 -14.41 10.70 -6.27
CA ASN A 182 -15.80 11.18 -6.42
C ASN A 182 -16.28 12.03 -5.24
N PHE A 183 -15.74 11.83 -4.03
CA PHE A 183 -16.16 12.61 -2.86
C PHE A 183 -15.78 14.09 -2.96
N PHE A 184 -14.77 14.43 -3.76
CA PHE A 184 -14.15 15.75 -3.79
C PHE A 184 -14.16 16.43 -5.16
N LEU A 185 -14.68 15.78 -6.19
CA LEU A 185 -14.65 16.27 -7.57
C LEU A 185 -16.05 16.30 -8.18
N PRO A 186 -16.35 17.29 -9.04
CA PRO A 186 -17.62 17.34 -9.74
C PRO A 186 -17.84 16.11 -10.61
N ARG A 187 -19.08 15.73 -10.81
CA ARG A 187 -19.48 14.65 -11.72
C ARG A 187 -18.97 14.89 -13.15
N GLY A 188 -18.53 13.83 -13.83
CA GLY A 188 -18.12 13.83 -15.24
C GLY A 188 -16.63 14.16 -15.46
N LYS A 189 -15.85 14.43 -14.43
CA LYS A 189 -14.40 14.65 -14.55
C LYS A 189 -13.67 13.37 -14.89
N THR A 190 -12.81 13.38 -15.90
CA THR A 190 -11.91 12.26 -16.20
C THR A 190 -10.86 12.18 -15.12
N LEU A 191 -10.69 11.00 -14.53
CA LEU A 191 -9.69 10.73 -13.48
C LEU A 191 -8.50 9.93 -14.02
N VAL A 192 -8.78 8.94 -14.86
CA VAL A 192 -7.74 8.08 -15.40
C VAL A 192 -8.19 7.50 -16.74
N THR A 193 -7.24 7.40 -17.67
CA THR A 193 -7.39 6.69 -18.94
C THR A 193 -6.40 5.55 -18.99
N THR A 194 -6.85 4.34 -19.27
CA THR A 194 -5.95 3.21 -19.52
C THR A 194 -5.76 3.05 -21.03
N LYS A 195 -4.53 2.71 -21.45
CA LYS A 195 -4.19 2.42 -22.84
C LYS A 195 -3.42 1.10 -22.91
N GLY A 196 -3.99 0.11 -23.58
CA GLY A 196 -3.41 -1.21 -23.79
C GLY A 196 -3.21 -1.50 -25.27
N LYS A 197 -2.56 -2.64 -25.57
CA LYS A 197 -2.36 -3.10 -26.95
C LYS A 197 -3.68 -3.48 -27.64
N ILE A 198 -4.63 -3.96 -26.89
CA ILE A 198 -5.96 -4.34 -27.39
C ILE A 198 -7.00 -3.31 -26.94
N LYS A 199 -8.04 -3.11 -27.75
CA LYS A 199 -9.08 -2.10 -27.48
C LYS A 199 -9.78 -2.31 -26.15
N GLN A 200 -10.00 -3.55 -25.74
CA GLN A 200 -10.65 -3.91 -24.48
C GLN A 200 -9.85 -3.51 -23.23
N ALA A 201 -8.54 -3.30 -23.37
CA ALA A 201 -7.64 -2.85 -22.29
C ALA A 201 -7.50 -1.32 -22.23
N SER A 202 -8.27 -0.60 -23.06
CA SER A 202 -8.28 0.88 -23.13
C SER A 202 -9.62 1.41 -22.69
N ASN A 203 -9.65 2.12 -21.56
CA ASN A 203 -10.88 2.64 -20.93
C ASN A 203 -10.61 4.05 -20.40
N THR A 204 -11.69 4.83 -20.25
CA THR A 204 -11.68 6.13 -19.59
C THR A 204 -12.62 6.09 -18.39
N TYR A 205 -12.07 6.37 -17.22
CA TYR A 205 -12.78 6.38 -15.96
C TYR A 205 -13.05 7.83 -15.54
N LYS A 206 -14.28 8.10 -15.15
CA LYS A 206 -14.75 9.43 -14.77
C LYS A 206 -15.45 9.37 -13.42
N THR A 207 -15.55 10.52 -12.76
CA THR A 207 -16.44 10.70 -11.63
C THR A 207 -17.88 10.51 -12.05
N LEU A 208 -18.63 9.67 -11.35
CA LEU A 208 -20.00 9.30 -11.72
C LEU A 208 -21.07 9.75 -10.71
N ARG A 209 -20.64 10.02 -9.47
CA ARG A 209 -21.53 10.33 -8.34
C ARG A 209 -21.49 11.81 -8.00
N GLU A 210 -22.51 12.27 -7.25
CA GLU A 210 -22.49 13.58 -6.62
C GLU A 210 -21.41 13.61 -5.53
N PRO A 211 -20.62 14.69 -5.46
CA PRO A 211 -19.55 14.83 -4.48
C PRO A 211 -20.11 14.98 -3.05
N LEU A 212 -19.29 14.65 -2.06
CA LEU A 212 -19.59 14.91 -0.65
C LEU A 212 -19.27 16.36 -0.27
N ASP A 213 -18.16 16.89 -0.80
CA ASP A 213 -17.70 18.24 -0.50
C ASP A 213 -16.72 18.72 -1.59
N LEU A 214 -17.11 19.76 -2.33
CA LEU A 214 -16.29 20.37 -3.37
C LEU A 214 -15.35 21.46 -2.83
N GLU A 215 -15.66 22.02 -1.66
CA GLU A 215 -15.06 23.25 -1.17
C GLU A 215 -13.99 23.01 -0.06
N ILE A 216 -14.09 21.88 0.66
CA ILE A 216 -13.16 21.63 1.78
C ILE A 216 -11.71 21.70 1.31
N PRO A 217 -10.83 22.52 1.93
CA PRO A 217 -9.39 22.51 1.65
C PRO A 217 -8.82 21.11 1.84
N LEU A 218 -8.06 20.62 0.85
CA LEU A 218 -7.59 19.25 0.79
C LEU A 218 -6.09 19.18 0.57
N ALA A 219 -5.39 18.44 1.42
CA ALA A 219 -4.00 18.08 1.26
C ALA A 219 -3.84 16.56 1.24
N VAL A 220 -2.88 16.05 0.45
CA VAL A 220 -2.56 14.63 0.37
C VAL A 220 -1.09 14.42 0.71
N LEU A 221 -0.81 13.61 1.72
CA LEU A 221 0.56 13.23 2.10
C LEU A 221 1.01 12.01 1.30
N VAL A 222 2.21 12.10 0.71
CA VAL A 222 2.77 11.05 -0.13
C VAL A 222 4.26 10.80 0.18
N ASN A 223 4.74 9.59 -0.13
CA ASN A 223 6.16 9.25 -0.06
C ASN A 223 6.54 8.19 -1.12
N GLY A 224 7.78 7.72 -1.11
CA GLY A 224 8.27 6.70 -2.05
C GLY A 224 7.56 5.34 -1.96
N GLY A 225 6.78 5.07 -0.91
CA GLY A 225 5.91 3.89 -0.78
C GLY A 225 4.49 4.10 -1.32
N THR A 226 4.13 5.33 -1.70
CA THR A 226 2.83 5.65 -2.33
C THR A 226 2.85 5.18 -3.78
N ALA A 227 2.00 4.21 -4.16
CA ALA A 227 2.07 3.59 -5.49
C ALA A 227 0.69 3.30 -6.11
N SER A 228 0.64 3.15 -7.45
CA SER A 228 -0.52 2.63 -8.21
C SER A 228 -1.81 3.44 -7.96
N SER A 229 -2.89 2.84 -7.44
CA SER A 229 -4.17 3.52 -7.16
C SER A 229 -4.02 4.72 -6.22
N SER A 230 -3.03 4.72 -5.32
CA SER A 230 -2.68 5.90 -4.50
C SER A 230 -2.13 7.04 -5.36
N GLU A 231 -1.33 6.71 -6.38
CA GLU A 231 -0.82 7.71 -7.32
C GLU A 231 -1.91 8.23 -8.26
N ILE A 232 -2.90 7.38 -8.58
CA ILE A 232 -4.08 7.81 -9.33
C ILE A 232 -4.88 8.83 -8.53
N LEU A 233 -5.19 8.55 -7.25
CA LEU A 233 -5.91 9.50 -6.40
C LEU A 233 -5.12 10.80 -6.23
N ALA A 234 -3.87 10.73 -5.75
CA ALA A 234 -3.04 11.90 -5.50
C ALA A 234 -2.81 12.73 -6.78
N GLY A 235 -2.40 12.06 -7.86
CA GLY A 235 -2.12 12.71 -9.13
C GLY A 235 -3.35 13.29 -9.82
N SER A 236 -4.52 12.64 -9.72
CA SER A 236 -5.75 13.18 -10.28
C SER A 236 -6.23 14.42 -9.51
N LEU A 237 -6.13 14.41 -8.18
CA LEU A 237 -6.44 15.59 -7.36
C LEU A 237 -5.46 16.74 -7.61
N GLN A 238 -4.18 16.44 -7.87
CA GLN A 238 -3.17 17.43 -8.26
C GLN A 238 -3.48 18.02 -9.65
N ASP A 239 -3.68 17.16 -10.64
CA ASP A 239 -3.89 17.58 -12.03
C ASP A 239 -5.17 18.40 -12.23
N LEU A 240 -6.19 18.15 -11.38
CA LEU A 240 -7.44 18.90 -11.37
C LEU A 240 -7.41 20.09 -10.38
N ASP A 241 -6.26 20.43 -9.83
CA ASP A 241 -6.06 21.51 -8.86
C ASP A 241 -7.00 21.46 -7.66
N ARG A 242 -7.38 20.24 -7.23
CA ARG A 242 -8.30 20.02 -6.12
C ARG A 242 -7.62 19.86 -4.77
N ALA A 243 -6.36 19.38 -4.77
CA ALA A 243 -5.59 19.18 -3.56
C ALA A 243 -4.14 19.65 -3.73
N VAL A 244 -3.51 19.97 -2.59
CA VAL A 244 -2.06 20.18 -2.50
C VAL A 244 -1.40 18.86 -2.13
N ILE A 245 -0.41 18.41 -2.88
CA ILE A 245 0.35 17.19 -2.62
C ILE A 245 1.62 17.54 -1.84
N ILE A 246 1.80 16.89 -0.70
CA ILE A 246 2.89 17.20 0.26
C ILE A 246 3.70 15.94 0.54
N GLY A 247 5.01 16.03 0.55
CA GLY A 247 5.90 14.94 0.96
C GLY A 247 7.07 14.70 0.03
N ASN A 248 7.24 13.45 -0.41
CA ASN A 248 8.30 13.04 -1.33
C ASN A 248 7.70 12.44 -2.60
N ARG A 249 8.49 12.42 -3.69
CA ARG A 249 8.11 11.81 -4.96
C ARG A 249 7.63 10.36 -4.72
N THR A 250 6.50 9.99 -5.35
CA THR A 250 5.89 8.68 -5.21
C THR A 250 6.67 7.58 -5.95
N PHE A 251 6.22 6.34 -5.84
CA PHE A 251 6.91 5.16 -6.38
C PHE A 251 7.05 5.21 -7.91
N GLY A 252 5.98 5.58 -8.62
CA GLY A 252 5.95 5.60 -10.08
C GLY A 252 5.51 4.27 -10.71
N LYS A 253 4.42 3.66 -10.23
CA LYS A 253 3.81 2.48 -10.85
C LYS A 253 2.64 2.89 -11.74
N GLY A 254 2.90 3.01 -13.04
CA GLY A 254 1.93 3.41 -14.06
C GLY A 254 1.37 2.24 -14.89
N LEU A 255 1.54 0.99 -14.43
CA LEU A 255 1.08 -0.22 -15.10
C LEU A 255 -0.18 -0.77 -14.45
N VAL A 256 -1.11 -1.25 -15.27
CA VAL A 256 -2.37 -1.87 -14.83
C VAL A 256 -2.30 -3.37 -15.04
N GLN A 257 -2.54 -4.13 -13.97
CA GLN A 257 -2.70 -5.57 -14.02
C GLN A 257 -4.18 -5.93 -14.03
N THR A 258 -4.52 -6.98 -14.78
CA THR A 258 -5.82 -7.64 -14.76
C THR A 258 -5.64 -9.11 -14.44
N THR A 259 -6.56 -9.66 -13.66
CA THR A 259 -6.61 -11.10 -13.39
C THR A 259 -7.43 -11.81 -14.43
N ARG A 260 -7.00 -13.01 -14.84
CA ARG A 260 -7.69 -13.88 -15.78
C ARG A 260 -7.73 -15.29 -15.21
N PRO A 261 -8.92 -15.88 -15.02
CA PRO A 261 -9.01 -17.29 -14.68
C PRO A 261 -8.48 -18.15 -15.83
N LEU A 262 -7.76 -19.19 -15.48
CA LEU A 262 -7.23 -20.16 -16.42
C LEU A 262 -7.98 -21.49 -16.28
N PRO A 263 -7.92 -22.40 -17.31
CA PRO A 263 -8.35 -23.76 -17.13
C PRO A 263 -7.69 -24.40 -15.90
N TYR A 264 -8.40 -25.32 -15.25
CA TYR A 264 -7.95 -26.03 -14.04
C TYR A 264 -7.76 -25.15 -12.80
N GLY A 265 -8.57 -24.08 -12.66
CA GLY A 265 -8.65 -23.29 -11.41
C GLY A 265 -7.54 -22.28 -11.17
N GLY A 266 -6.46 -22.31 -11.95
CA GLY A 266 -5.38 -21.32 -11.82
C GLY A 266 -5.81 -19.90 -12.24
N THR A 267 -5.09 -18.88 -11.76
CA THR A 267 -5.33 -17.48 -12.11
C THR A 267 -4.03 -16.83 -12.60
N MET A 268 -4.12 -16.08 -13.69
CA MET A 268 -3.02 -15.28 -14.22
C MET A 268 -3.28 -13.79 -13.92
N LYS A 269 -2.35 -13.11 -13.27
CA LYS A 269 -2.30 -11.65 -13.17
C LYS A 269 -1.38 -11.12 -14.26
N LEU A 270 -1.91 -10.33 -15.19
CA LEU A 270 -1.21 -9.85 -16.38
C LEU A 270 -1.17 -8.33 -16.43
N THR A 271 -0.04 -7.74 -16.77
CA THR A 271 0.04 -6.35 -17.18
C THR A 271 -0.58 -6.18 -18.56
N THR A 272 -1.66 -5.41 -18.64
CA THR A 272 -2.45 -5.24 -19.87
C THR A 272 -2.41 -3.83 -20.44
N SER A 273 -2.15 -2.82 -19.61
CA SER A 273 -2.19 -1.40 -20.03
C SER A 273 -1.31 -0.51 -19.16
N LYS A 274 -1.08 0.70 -19.66
CA LYS A 274 -0.59 1.85 -18.89
C LYS A 274 -1.77 2.75 -18.52
N TYR A 275 -1.66 3.46 -17.40
CA TYR A 275 -2.63 4.49 -17.08
C TYR A 275 -2.05 5.91 -17.19
N TYR A 276 -2.95 6.82 -17.49
CA TYR A 276 -2.70 8.24 -17.67
C TYR A 276 -3.69 9.03 -16.83
N ILE A 277 -3.20 9.93 -15.99
CA ILE A 277 -4.01 10.78 -15.12
C ILE A 277 -4.50 12.04 -15.87
N PRO A 278 -5.32 12.93 -15.30
CA PRO A 278 -6.07 13.93 -16.05
C PRO A 278 -5.25 14.85 -16.96
N SER A 279 -4.05 15.22 -16.60
CA SER A 279 -3.16 16.01 -17.47
C SER A 279 -2.69 15.26 -18.74
N GLY A 280 -2.90 13.95 -18.80
CA GLY A 280 -2.41 13.08 -19.86
C GLY A 280 -1.05 12.44 -19.59
N ARG A 281 -0.42 12.76 -18.44
CA ARG A 281 0.87 12.19 -18.05
C ARG A 281 0.74 10.75 -17.52
N CYS A 282 1.79 9.95 -17.76
CA CYS A 282 1.93 8.61 -17.20
C CYS A 282 2.95 8.68 -16.06
N VAL A 283 2.58 8.22 -14.86
CA VAL A 283 3.47 8.25 -13.69
C VAL A 283 4.55 7.18 -13.69
N GLN A 284 4.58 6.26 -14.69
CA GLN A 284 5.53 5.15 -14.75
C GLN A 284 6.97 5.62 -14.69
N ALA A 285 7.67 5.31 -13.60
CA ALA A 285 9.04 5.75 -13.36
C ALA A 285 10.10 4.72 -13.77
N ILE A 286 9.76 3.44 -13.77
CA ILE A 286 10.70 2.35 -14.04
C ILE A 286 10.60 1.93 -15.50
N ASP A 287 11.75 1.86 -16.17
CA ASP A 287 11.84 1.41 -17.56
C ASP A 287 12.09 -0.10 -17.65
N TYR A 288 11.01 -0.87 -17.66
CA TYR A 288 11.08 -2.33 -17.79
C TYR A 288 11.47 -2.83 -19.18
N LYS A 289 11.54 -1.94 -20.17
CA LYS A 289 11.91 -2.32 -21.54
C LYS A 289 13.43 -2.45 -21.71
N HIS A 290 14.17 -1.63 -20.99
CA HIS A 290 15.62 -1.62 -21.05
C HIS A 290 16.16 -2.19 -19.73
N ARG A 291 16.64 -3.43 -19.79
CA ARG A 291 17.29 -4.10 -18.65
C ARG A 291 18.80 -3.97 -18.78
N ASN A 292 19.45 -3.76 -17.66
CA ASN A 292 20.90 -3.83 -17.55
C ASN A 292 21.39 -5.29 -17.76
N GLU A 293 22.67 -5.49 -17.97
CA GLU A 293 23.28 -6.82 -18.15
C GLU A 293 23.06 -7.74 -16.93
N ASP A 294 22.97 -7.18 -15.74
CA ASP A 294 22.67 -7.89 -14.50
C ASP A 294 21.15 -8.17 -14.27
N GLY A 295 20.30 -7.81 -15.24
CA GLY A 295 18.84 -7.97 -15.19
C GLY A 295 18.11 -6.88 -14.38
N SER A 296 18.82 -5.96 -13.75
CA SER A 296 18.23 -4.81 -13.06
C SER A 296 17.56 -3.85 -14.04
N VAL A 297 16.67 -3.00 -13.53
CA VAL A 297 15.95 -1.99 -14.33
C VAL A 297 16.20 -0.60 -13.76
N GLY A 298 16.44 0.35 -14.67
CA GLY A 298 16.65 1.75 -14.33
C GLY A 298 15.35 2.52 -14.15
N ARG A 299 15.45 3.69 -13.56
CA ARG A 299 14.37 4.70 -13.61
C ARG A 299 14.52 5.54 -14.88
N ILE A 300 13.40 6.05 -15.40
CA ILE A 300 13.39 7.01 -16.49
C ILE A 300 14.12 8.29 -15.99
N PRO A 301 15.22 8.71 -16.63
CA PRO A 301 15.92 9.93 -16.26
C PRO A 301 15.01 11.15 -16.36
N ASP A 302 15.16 12.13 -15.48
CA ASP A 302 14.36 13.36 -15.51
C ASP A 302 14.52 14.14 -16.84
N SER A 303 15.66 13.97 -17.52
CA SER A 303 15.91 14.54 -18.86
C SER A 303 15.04 13.95 -19.98
N LEU A 304 14.48 12.75 -19.79
CA LEU A 304 13.60 12.07 -20.74
C LEU A 304 12.12 12.21 -20.37
N THR A 305 11.80 12.95 -19.30
CA THR A 305 10.42 13.20 -18.87
C THR A 305 9.81 14.34 -19.68
N THR A 306 8.50 14.25 -19.92
CA THR A 306 7.73 15.26 -20.65
C THR A 306 6.99 16.18 -19.67
N MET A 307 6.94 17.46 -20.01
CA MET A 307 6.18 18.47 -19.26
C MET A 307 4.72 18.41 -19.64
N PHE A 308 3.87 18.45 -18.62
CA PHE A 308 2.41 18.56 -18.72
C PHE A 308 1.94 19.71 -17.82
N HIS A 309 0.64 20.03 -17.88
CA HIS A 309 0.05 21.08 -17.08
C HIS A 309 -1.21 20.59 -16.38
N THR A 310 -1.42 21.03 -15.15
CA THR A 310 -2.67 20.86 -14.42
C THR A 310 -3.79 21.68 -15.05
N ALA A 311 -5.01 21.52 -14.59
CA ALA A 311 -6.17 22.29 -15.09
C ALA A 311 -5.98 23.82 -14.94
N ALA A 312 -5.26 24.28 -13.90
CA ALA A 312 -4.93 25.69 -13.67
C ALA A 312 -3.58 26.12 -14.28
N GLY A 313 -2.91 25.23 -15.06
CA GLY A 313 -1.68 25.57 -15.77
C GLY A 313 -0.39 25.39 -14.96
N ARG A 314 -0.41 24.75 -13.78
CA ARG A 314 0.81 24.41 -13.03
C ARG A 314 1.61 23.32 -13.77
N GLU A 315 2.92 23.44 -13.79
CA GLU A 315 3.80 22.46 -14.43
C GLU A 315 3.87 21.17 -13.62
N VAL A 316 3.67 20.03 -14.31
CA VAL A 316 3.83 18.68 -13.77
C VAL A 316 4.55 17.81 -14.80
N ARG A 317 5.23 16.73 -14.35
CA ARG A 317 6.01 15.88 -15.25
C ARG A 317 5.52 14.43 -15.21
N ASP A 318 5.75 13.70 -16.30
CA ASP A 318 5.58 12.26 -16.35
C ASP A 318 6.86 11.51 -15.93
N GLY A 319 6.86 10.18 -16.06
CA GLY A 319 8.07 9.35 -15.98
C GLY A 319 8.72 9.22 -14.60
N GLY A 320 8.19 9.85 -13.57
CA GLY A 320 8.85 9.90 -12.26
C GLY A 320 7.95 9.71 -11.04
N GLY A 321 6.77 9.16 -11.20
CA GLY A 321 5.74 9.18 -10.15
C GLY A 321 5.05 10.54 -10.06
N VAL A 322 4.32 10.76 -8.97
CA VAL A 322 3.73 12.06 -8.64
C VAL A 322 4.76 12.87 -7.85
N THR A 323 5.19 14.00 -8.39
CA THR A 323 6.06 14.95 -7.68
C THR A 323 5.18 15.81 -6.78
N PRO A 324 5.48 15.92 -5.47
CA PRO A 324 4.69 16.75 -4.58
C PRO A 324 4.82 18.23 -4.90
N ASP A 325 3.76 19.00 -4.63
CA ASP A 325 3.75 20.47 -4.74
C ASP A 325 4.64 21.10 -3.66
N ILE A 326 4.66 20.47 -2.47
CA ILE A 326 5.49 20.85 -1.33
C ILE A 326 6.36 19.66 -0.95
N ALA A 327 7.64 19.74 -1.25
CA ALA A 327 8.61 18.71 -0.88
C ALA A 327 8.99 18.83 0.60
N VAL A 328 8.95 17.70 1.31
CA VAL A 328 9.37 17.60 2.71
C VAL A 328 10.67 16.81 2.78
N LYS A 329 11.69 17.36 3.44
CA LYS A 329 12.92 16.60 3.70
C LYS A 329 12.60 15.45 4.64
N GLN A 330 13.02 14.25 4.26
CA GLN A 330 12.92 13.10 5.12
C GLN A 330 13.89 13.29 6.30
N GLU A 331 13.34 13.52 7.49
CA GLU A 331 14.16 13.53 8.70
C GLU A 331 14.70 12.12 8.94
N LYS A 332 16.01 12.04 9.12
CA LYS A 332 16.61 10.81 9.64
C LYS A 332 16.20 10.71 11.11
N LEU A 333 15.51 9.64 11.46
CA LEU A 333 15.22 9.37 12.86
C LEU A 333 16.52 9.41 13.66
N PRO A 334 16.60 10.18 14.74
CA PRO A 334 17.80 10.22 15.55
C PRO A 334 18.13 8.83 16.11
N ASN A 335 19.43 8.50 16.20
CA ASN A 335 19.91 7.19 16.66
C ASN A 335 19.30 6.76 17.99
N ILE A 336 18.89 7.72 18.83
CA ILE A 336 18.25 7.45 20.13
C ILE A 336 16.88 6.77 19.98
N LEU A 337 16.13 7.07 18.90
CA LEU A 337 14.86 6.39 18.63
C LEU A 337 15.09 4.93 18.24
N PHE A 338 16.17 4.63 17.49
CA PHE A 338 16.56 3.24 17.24
C PHE A 338 16.98 2.53 18.51
N LEU A 339 17.64 3.23 19.44
CA LEU A 339 18.04 2.66 20.74
C LEU A 339 16.82 2.45 21.64
N SER A 340 15.84 3.35 21.67
CA SER A 340 14.62 3.19 22.48
C SER A 340 13.73 2.04 21.98
N LEU A 341 13.64 1.84 20.68
CA LEU A 341 12.92 0.68 20.09
C LEU A 341 13.63 -0.66 20.36
N ILE A 342 14.93 -0.64 20.69
CA ILE A 342 15.70 -1.82 21.09
C ILE A 342 15.54 -2.15 22.58
N HIS A 343 15.16 -1.17 23.40
CA HIS A 343 15.07 -1.31 24.86
C HIS A 343 13.63 -1.45 25.39
N ILE A 344 12.63 -1.29 24.53
CA ILE A 344 11.23 -1.60 24.82
C ILE A 344 10.94 -3.02 24.39
#